data_fd82c4b7a9923e1b40280c9ee4f11010
#
_entry.id   fd82c4b7a9923e1b40280c9ee4f11010
#
_cell.length_a   1.000
_cell.length_b   1.000
_cell.length_c   1.000
_cell.angle_alpha   90.00
_cell.angle_beta   90.00
_cell.angle_gamma   90.00
#
_symmetry.space_group_name_H-M   'P 1'
#
loop_
_entity.id
_entity.type
_entity.pdbx_description
1 polymer ?
#
loop_
_entity_poly.entity_id
_entity_poly.type
_entity_poly.pdbx_seq_one_letter_code
_entity_poly.pdbx_strand_id
1 'polypeptide(L)'
;MERETVAESRLDSVTVYAFGALCRRRVVVDARGAGATRLRVSGLPLVADAASLRARALTPGFRVTDVRREVRAEPQTPERLAELKQAVDAAEGAYDAAYARRERLAVRVDATASLRAAPPAPRRGDPPRPAPVEAFLALAEFVDTRLAVLHGRLLDAEDAVTRASHALDLARHRLAEAGSALPTETTRTTADAVLTLTIDEAAAEPGELELELEYVVPGATWFPSYQLRLSRSADAAAGALALRASVAQRTGEDWTGVRLSLSTADLLRRTSLPELRSIRLGRRQEDAAPAPLWR
;
A
#
# COMPACT_ATOMS: atom_id res chain seq x y z
N MET A 1 -40.85 0.03 5.85
CA MET A 1 -39.80 -0.05 4.81
C MET A 1 -38.50 0.43 5.45
N GLU A 2 -37.56 -0.48 5.67
CA GLU A 2 -36.20 -0.10 6.14
C GLU A 2 -35.56 0.78 5.06
N ARG A 3 -35.21 1.98 5.43
CA ARG A 3 -34.44 2.87 4.52
C ARG A 3 -32.98 2.42 4.51
N GLU A 4 -32.51 2.01 3.37
CA GLU A 4 -31.08 1.76 3.13
C GLU A 4 -30.42 3.06 2.65
N THR A 5 -29.42 3.51 3.38
CA THR A 5 -28.64 4.70 3.04
C THR A 5 -27.23 4.26 2.62
N VAL A 6 -26.74 4.78 1.50
CA VAL A 6 -25.35 4.55 1.07
C VAL A 6 -24.48 5.61 1.71
N ALA A 7 -23.41 5.19 2.36
CA ALA A 7 -22.44 6.07 2.99
C ALA A 7 -21.07 5.95 2.33
N GLU A 8 -20.44 7.08 2.12
CA GLU A 8 -19.05 7.15 1.72
C GLU A 8 -18.14 6.86 2.92
N SER A 9 -17.01 6.22 2.65
CA SER A 9 -16.04 5.90 3.68
C SER A 9 -14.64 6.22 3.22
N ARG A 10 -13.80 6.61 4.16
CA ARG A 10 -12.38 6.87 3.94
C ARG A 10 -11.54 5.94 4.79
N LEU A 11 -10.51 5.34 4.21
CA LEU A 11 -9.51 4.61 4.96
C LEU A 11 -8.74 5.60 5.84
N ASP A 12 -8.79 5.42 7.16
CA ASP A 12 -8.16 6.32 8.14
C ASP A 12 -6.80 5.78 8.59
N SER A 13 -6.75 4.50 8.92
CA SER A 13 -5.51 3.89 9.38
C SER A 13 -5.38 2.44 8.97
N VAL A 14 -4.14 2.00 8.79
CA VAL A 14 -3.77 0.63 8.48
C VAL A 14 -2.66 0.19 9.43
N THR A 15 -2.85 -0.95 10.08
CA THR A 15 -1.81 -1.62 10.84
C THR A 15 -1.36 -2.85 10.07
N VAL A 16 -0.12 -2.83 9.57
CA VAL A 16 0.46 -3.95 8.82
C VAL A 16 1.18 -4.88 9.78
N TYR A 17 0.89 -6.16 9.67
CA TYR A 17 1.50 -7.23 10.43
C TYR A 17 2.50 -8.00 9.57
N ALA A 18 3.19 -8.98 10.14
CA ALA A 18 4.05 -9.87 9.36
C ALA A 18 3.26 -10.56 8.23
N PHE A 19 1.98 -10.86 8.47
CA PHE A 19 1.04 -11.40 7.49
C PHE A 19 -0.30 -10.71 7.64
N GLY A 20 -0.73 -10.01 6.57
CA GLY A 20 -2.00 -9.27 6.53
C GLY A 20 -1.93 -7.88 7.16
N ALA A 21 -3.04 -7.18 7.09
CA ALA A 21 -3.22 -5.87 7.67
C ALA A 21 -4.61 -5.71 8.28
N LEU A 22 -4.68 -4.91 9.34
CA LEU A 22 -5.92 -4.44 9.94
C LEU A 22 -6.21 -3.05 9.41
N CYS A 23 -7.29 -2.91 8.68
CA CYS A 23 -7.75 -1.67 8.08
C CYS A 23 -8.87 -1.04 8.90
N ARG A 24 -8.82 0.27 9.12
CA ARG A 24 -9.87 1.05 9.78
C ARG A 24 -10.33 2.14 8.86
N ARG A 25 -11.64 2.11 8.58
CA ARG A 25 -12.31 3.12 7.78
C ARG A 25 -13.19 4.00 8.67
N ARG A 26 -13.21 5.27 8.38
CA ARG A 26 -14.12 6.23 8.96
C ARG A 26 -15.27 6.46 8.00
N VAL A 27 -16.48 6.35 8.53
CA VAL A 27 -17.73 6.55 7.80
C VAL A 27 -18.45 7.72 8.47
N VAL A 28 -18.86 8.67 7.68
CA VAL A 28 -19.64 9.83 8.14
C VAL A 28 -20.95 9.86 7.37
N VAL A 29 -22.04 9.95 8.11
CA VAL A 29 -23.38 9.96 7.50
C VAL A 29 -24.34 10.84 8.29
N ASP A 30 -25.23 11.52 7.60
CA ASP A 30 -26.32 12.27 8.24
C ASP A 30 -27.36 11.31 8.82
N ALA A 31 -27.43 11.25 10.13
CA ALA A 31 -28.44 10.46 10.84
C ALA A 31 -29.75 11.25 10.97
N ARG A 32 -30.83 10.72 10.38
CA ARG A 32 -32.17 11.36 10.44
C ARG A 32 -33.18 10.38 11.00
N GLY A 33 -33.70 10.68 12.18
CA GLY A 33 -34.83 10.01 12.80
C GLY A 33 -34.50 8.81 13.68
N ALA A 34 -35.30 8.58 14.71
CA ALA A 34 -35.18 7.41 15.58
C ALA A 34 -35.66 6.14 14.86
N GLY A 35 -35.00 5.00 15.18
CA GLY A 35 -35.37 3.70 14.66
C GLY A 35 -34.18 2.92 14.11
N ALA A 36 -34.47 1.74 13.54
CA ALA A 36 -33.48 0.92 12.89
C ALA A 36 -33.17 1.46 11.48
N THR A 37 -31.92 1.79 11.21
CA THR A 37 -31.47 2.28 9.90
C THR A 37 -30.45 1.30 9.34
N ARG A 38 -30.63 0.92 8.08
CA ARG A 38 -29.64 0.11 7.37
C ARG A 38 -28.70 1.02 6.59
N LEU A 39 -27.40 0.90 6.87
CA LEU A 39 -26.35 1.67 6.24
C LEU A 39 -25.48 0.76 5.39
N ARG A 40 -25.25 1.14 4.14
CA ARG A 40 -24.34 0.46 3.22
C ARG A 40 -23.07 1.29 3.05
N VAL A 41 -21.94 0.68 3.35
CA VAL A 41 -20.61 1.23 3.11
C VAL A 41 -19.98 0.49 1.94
N SER A 42 -19.84 1.16 0.81
CA SER A 42 -19.32 0.56 -0.43
C SER A 42 -17.79 0.61 -0.52
N GLY A 43 -17.24 -0.23 -1.41
CA GLY A 43 -15.84 -0.19 -1.78
C GLY A 43 -14.90 -0.89 -0.80
N LEU A 44 -15.34 -1.96 -0.15
CA LEU A 44 -14.43 -2.84 0.56
C LEU A 44 -13.64 -3.70 -0.43
N PRO A 45 -12.38 -4.05 -0.12
CA PRO A 45 -11.65 -5.01 -0.93
C PRO A 45 -12.30 -6.39 -0.88
N LEU A 46 -12.37 -7.06 -2.03
CA LEU A 46 -12.94 -8.42 -2.13
C LEU A 46 -12.19 -9.44 -1.27
N VAL A 47 -10.92 -9.18 -1.01
CA VAL A 47 -10.07 -10.04 -0.17
C VAL A 47 -10.27 -9.82 1.33
N ALA A 48 -11.08 -8.83 1.74
CA ALA A 48 -11.35 -8.59 3.15
C ALA A 48 -12.01 -9.81 3.80
N ASP A 49 -11.50 -10.21 4.95
CA ASP A 49 -12.05 -11.33 5.71
C ASP A 49 -13.40 -10.93 6.32
N ALA A 50 -14.47 -11.56 5.85
CA ALA A 50 -15.83 -11.29 6.31
C ALA A 50 -16.03 -11.58 7.82
N ALA A 51 -15.29 -12.55 8.37
CA ALA A 51 -15.38 -12.92 9.79
C ALA A 51 -14.70 -11.87 10.69
N SER A 52 -13.77 -11.10 10.14
CA SER A 52 -13.05 -10.06 10.87
C SER A 52 -13.79 -8.73 10.91
N LEU A 53 -14.86 -8.57 10.11
CA LEU A 53 -15.56 -7.32 9.98
C LEU A 53 -16.19 -6.89 11.32
N ARG A 54 -15.87 -5.69 11.76
CA ARG A 54 -16.39 -5.08 12.99
C ARG A 54 -16.76 -3.64 12.70
N ALA A 55 -17.80 -3.15 13.38
CA ALA A 55 -18.18 -1.76 13.29
C ALA A 55 -18.57 -1.23 14.66
N ARG A 56 -18.25 0.02 14.91
CA ARG A 56 -18.66 0.73 16.14
C ARG A 56 -19.07 2.15 15.83
N ALA A 57 -20.08 2.64 16.54
CA ALA A 57 -20.41 4.05 16.51
C ALA A 57 -19.44 4.84 17.39
N LEU A 58 -18.95 5.96 16.87
CA LEU A 58 -18.12 6.91 17.61
C LEU A 58 -18.98 8.02 18.22
N THR A 59 -20.11 8.33 17.57
CA THR A 59 -21.10 9.30 18.08
C THR A 59 -21.96 8.64 19.15
N PRO A 60 -22.09 9.26 20.34
CA PRO A 60 -22.97 8.78 21.40
C PRO A 60 -24.44 8.70 20.97
N GLY A 61 -25.19 7.76 21.56
CA GLY A 61 -26.63 7.56 21.25
C GLY A 61 -26.88 6.68 20.01
N PHE A 62 -25.83 6.17 19.37
CA PHE A 62 -25.94 5.25 18.25
C PHE A 62 -25.29 3.93 18.61
N ARG A 63 -25.90 2.82 18.18
CA ARG A 63 -25.35 1.49 18.38
C ARG A 63 -25.42 0.69 17.09
N VAL A 64 -24.30 0.05 16.72
CA VAL A 64 -24.26 -0.93 15.66
C VAL A 64 -24.70 -2.26 16.23
N THR A 65 -25.76 -2.84 15.69
CA THR A 65 -26.33 -4.12 16.13
C THR A 65 -25.94 -5.29 15.25
N ASP A 66 -25.68 -5.03 13.97
CA ASP A 66 -25.23 -6.03 13.01
C ASP A 66 -24.28 -5.41 11.99
N VAL A 67 -23.30 -6.21 11.54
CA VAL A 67 -22.42 -5.87 10.45
C VAL A 67 -22.12 -7.12 9.62
N ARG A 68 -22.33 -7.02 8.32
CA ARG A 68 -22.07 -8.14 7.40
C ARG A 68 -21.50 -7.64 6.09
N ARG A 69 -20.72 -8.50 5.44
CA ARG A 69 -20.25 -8.26 4.09
C ARG A 69 -21.28 -8.76 3.07
N GLU A 70 -21.60 -7.91 2.15
CA GLU A 70 -22.38 -8.27 0.95
C GLU A 70 -21.48 -8.15 -0.28
N VAL A 71 -21.59 -9.13 -1.17
CA VAL A 71 -20.89 -9.11 -2.46
C VAL A 71 -21.95 -8.86 -3.52
N ARG A 72 -21.74 -7.82 -4.32
CA ARG A 72 -22.62 -7.47 -5.42
C ARG A 72 -21.95 -7.68 -6.76
N ALA A 73 -22.73 -8.10 -7.70
CA ALA A 73 -22.37 -8.16 -9.10
C ALA A 73 -23.07 -6.99 -9.81
N GLU A 74 -22.28 -6.00 -10.25
CA GLU A 74 -22.81 -4.85 -10.99
C GLU A 74 -22.49 -5.03 -12.48
N PRO A 75 -23.50 -4.92 -13.37
CA PRO A 75 -23.25 -4.97 -14.80
C PRO A 75 -22.35 -3.78 -15.19
N GLN A 76 -21.28 -4.04 -15.92
CA GLN A 76 -20.40 -3.00 -16.43
C GLN A 76 -20.97 -2.42 -17.72
N THR A 77 -21.15 -1.11 -17.78
CA THR A 77 -21.53 -0.45 -19.02
C THR A 77 -20.36 -0.45 -20.02
N PRO A 78 -20.61 -0.52 -21.33
CA PRO A 78 -19.57 -0.43 -22.37
C PRO A 78 -18.66 0.80 -22.23
N GLU A 79 -19.22 1.92 -21.76
CA GLU A 79 -18.48 3.17 -21.49
C GLU A 79 -17.39 2.99 -20.44
N ARG A 80 -17.70 2.28 -19.34
CA ARG A 80 -16.72 2.03 -18.27
C ARG A 80 -15.58 1.11 -18.72
N LEU A 81 -15.86 0.16 -19.61
CA LEU A 81 -14.80 -0.68 -20.19
C LEU A 81 -13.88 0.14 -21.11
N ALA A 82 -14.45 1.10 -21.85
CA ALA A 82 -13.68 2.02 -22.67
C ALA A 82 -12.77 2.93 -21.81
N GLU A 83 -13.30 3.46 -20.72
CA GLU A 83 -12.52 4.26 -19.73
C GLU A 83 -11.35 3.45 -19.15
N LEU A 84 -11.59 2.19 -18.77
CA LEU A 84 -10.53 1.32 -18.22
C LEU A 84 -9.45 1.01 -19.26
N LYS A 85 -9.83 0.79 -20.53
CA LYS A 85 -8.87 0.61 -21.62
C LYS A 85 -8.04 1.88 -21.82
N GLN A 86 -8.68 3.04 -21.86
CA GLN A 86 -8.00 4.32 -21.97
C GLN A 86 -7.03 4.57 -20.80
N ALA A 87 -7.41 4.15 -19.57
CA ALA A 87 -6.53 4.27 -18.42
C ALA A 87 -5.30 3.36 -18.53
N VAL A 88 -5.42 2.17 -19.12
CA VAL A 88 -4.27 1.29 -19.43
C VAL A 88 -3.38 1.94 -20.47
N ASP A 89 -3.94 2.42 -21.58
CA ASP A 89 -3.17 3.06 -22.66
C ASP A 89 -2.40 4.30 -22.14
N ALA A 90 -3.03 5.10 -21.28
CA ALA A 90 -2.38 6.24 -20.63
C ALA A 90 -1.24 5.83 -19.70
N ALA A 91 -1.43 4.76 -18.91
CA ALA A 91 -0.40 4.24 -18.03
C ALA A 91 0.77 3.58 -18.78
N GLU A 92 0.51 2.91 -19.91
CA GLU A 92 1.55 2.39 -20.82
C GLU A 92 2.37 3.53 -21.40
N GLY A 93 1.73 4.58 -21.91
CA GLY A 93 2.42 5.75 -22.42
C GLY A 93 3.29 6.46 -21.36
N ALA A 94 2.82 6.51 -20.13
CA ALA A 94 3.60 7.06 -19.01
C ALA A 94 4.81 6.20 -18.66
N TYR A 95 4.66 4.88 -18.67
CA TYR A 95 5.75 3.93 -18.45
C TYR A 95 6.81 4.05 -19.55
N ASP A 96 6.41 4.04 -20.81
CA ASP A 96 7.32 4.16 -21.95
C ASP A 96 8.10 5.47 -21.93
N ALA A 97 7.43 6.57 -21.59
CA ALA A 97 8.07 7.89 -21.46
C ALA A 97 9.11 7.92 -20.32
N ALA A 98 8.78 7.33 -19.17
CA ALA A 98 9.69 7.23 -18.03
C ALA A 98 10.90 6.33 -18.38
N TYR A 99 10.67 5.20 -18.99
CA TYR A 99 11.71 4.27 -19.44
C TYR A 99 12.65 4.92 -20.45
N ALA A 100 12.11 5.57 -21.48
CA ALA A 100 12.91 6.27 -22.48
C ALA A 100 13.74 7.42 -21.87
N ARG A 101 13.22 8.10 -20.83
CA ARG A 101 13.98 9.12 -20.09
C ARG A 101 15.15 8.50 -19.33
N ARG A 102 14.93 7.38 -18.64
CA ARG A 102 15.98 6.62 -17.92
C ARG A 102 17.07 6.18 -18.88
N GLU A 103 16.72 5.60 -20.03
CA GLU A 103 17.67 5.15 -21.05
C GLU A 103 18.53 6.31 -21.59
N ARG A 104 17.91 7.46 -21.90
CA ARG A 104 18.67 8.63 -22.33
C ARG A 104 19.68 9.13 -21.28
N LEU A 105 19.32 9.02 -19.99
CA LEU A 105 20.22 9.41 -18.91
C LEU A 105 21.37 8.41 -18.75
N ALA A 106 21.12 7.11 -18.86
CA ALA A 106 22.13 6.06 -18.82
C ALA A 106 23.16 6.24 -19.94
N VAL A 107 22.71 6.46 -21.18
CA VAL A 107 23.60 6.75 -22.31
C VAL A 107 24.45 8.02 -22.06
N ARG A 108 23.86 9.04 -21.42
CA ARG A 108 24.62 10.27 -21.10
C ARG A 108 25.65 10.03 -19.99
N VAL A 109 25.38 9.17 -19.01
CA VAL A 109 26.34 8.75 -17.99
C VAL A 109 27.52 8.06 -18.67
N ASP A 110 27.27 7.08 -19.52
CA ASP A 110 28.29 6.32 -20.22
C ASP A 110 29.13 7.21 -21.14
N ALA A 111 28.47 8.09 -21.90
CA ALA A 111 29.14 9.06 -22.76
C ALA A 111 30.04 10.01 -21.96
N THR A 112 29.56 10.47 -20.78
CA THR A 112 30.36 11.35 -19.91
C THR A 112 31.54 10.61 -19.29
N ALA A 113 31.34 9.39 -18.81
CA ALA A 113 32.38 8.54 -18.23
C ALA A 113 33.47 8.15 -19.26
N SER A 114 33.08 8.08 -20.53
CA SER A 114 34.01 7.74 -21.63
C SER A 114 34.84 8.92 -22.15
N LEU A 115 34.60 10.14 -21.69
CA LEU A 115 35.38 11.31 -22.13
C LEU A 115 36.85 11.13 -21.84
N ARG A 116 37.66 11.45 -22.84
CA ARG A 116 39.13 11.40 -22.73
C ARG A 116 39.71 12.68 -23.27
N ALA A 117 40.73 13.19 -22.60
CA ALA A 117 41.52 14.29 -23.12
C ALA A 117 42.35 13.79 -24.31
N ALA A 118 42.16 14.41 -25.45
CA ALA A 118 42.94 14.13 -26.66
C ALA A 118 43.99 15.24 -26.89
N PRO A 119 45.22 14.90 -27.21
CA PRO A 119 46.17 15.92 -27.64
C PRO A 119 45.68 16.58 -28.93
N PRO A 120 46.02 17.85 -29.15
CA PRO A 120 45.67 18.56 -30.40
C PRO A 120 46.23 17.81 -31.60
N ALA A 121 45.46 17.76 -32.69
CA ALA A 121 45.90 17.06 -33.91
C ALA A 121 47.23 17.65 -34.41
N PRO A 122 48.24 16.82 -34.73
CA PRO A 122 49.50 17.30 -35.22
C PRO A 122 49.34 17.97 -36.57
N ARG A 123 49.88 19.17 -36.70
CA ARG A 123 50.00 19.82 -38.02
C ARG A 123 51.19 19.22 -38.75
N ARG A 124 51.12 19.14 -40.06
CA ARG A 124 52.17 18.59 -40.94
C ARG A 124 53.48 19.32 -40.66
N GLY A 125 54.49 18.65 -40.06
CA GLY A 125 55.81 19.18 -39.73
C GLY A 125 56.02 19.63 -38.27
N ASP A 126 54.96 19.60 -37.43
CA ASP A 126 55.09 19.93 -36.00
C ASP A 126 55.43 18.66 -35.20
N PRO A 127 56.29 18.74 -34.16
CA PRO A 127 56.48 17.63 -33.22
C PRO A 127 55.18 17.41 -32.44
N PRO A 128 54.90 16.16 -32.03
CA PRO A 128 53.75 15.85 -31.21
C PRO A 128 53.78 16.62 -29.90
N ARG A 129 52.74 17.39 -29.62
CA ARG A 129 52.58 18.14 -28.36
C ARG A 129 51.79 17.28 -27.38
N PRO A 130 52.32 16.95 -26.22
CA PRO A 130 51.51 16.29 -25.17
C PRO A 130 50.43 17.25 -24.70
N ALA A 131 49.25 16.70 -24.33
CA ALA A 131 48.20 17.50 -23.70
C ALA A 131 48.70 18.03 -22.34
N PRO A 132 48.44 19.28 -21.97
CA PRO A 132 48.83 19.85 -20.69
C PRO A 132 48.19 19.04 -19.54
N VAL A 133 48.93 18.82 -18.44
CA VAL A 133 48.46 18.09 -17.25
C VAL A 133 47.20 18.76 -16.68
N GLU A 134 47.15 20.07 -16.72
CA GLU A 134 46.00 20.90 -16.28
C GLU A 134 44.73 20.54 -17.06
N ALA A 135 44.84 20.21 -18.34
CA ALA A 135 43.67 19.78 -19.14
C ALA A 135 43.11 18.42 -18.70
N PHE A 136 43.98 17.51 -18.27
CA PHE A 136 43.53 16.22 -17.70
C PHE A 136 42.86 16.40 -16.36
N LEU A 137 43.40 17.25 -15.48
CA LEU A 137 42.80 17.55 -14.17
C LEU A 137 41.49 18.27 -14.32
N ALA A 138 41.38 19.27 -15.20
CA ALA A 138 40.13 19.98 -15.47
C ALA A 138 39.05 19.05 -16.07
N LEU A 139 39.45 18.11 -16.95
CA LEU A 139 38.52 17.11 -17.48
C LEU A 139 38.03 16.16 -16.38
N ALA A 140 38.94 15.70 -15.49
CA ALA A 140 38.57 14.81 -14.39
C ALA A 140 37.55 15.49 -13.46
N GLU A 141 37.78 16.73 -13.04
CA GLU A 141 36.89 17.51 -12.20
C GLU A 141 35.52 17.75 -12.89
N PHE A 142 35.54 18.07 -14.19
CA PHE A 142 34.32 18.22 -14.98
C PHE A 142 33.53 16.91 -15.04
N VAL A 143 34.20 15.78 -15.30
CA VAL A 143 33.58 14.45 -15.39
C VAL A 143 32.97 14.07 -14.05
N ASP A 144 33.71 14.21 -12.95
CA ASP A 144 33.23 13.88 -11.61
C ASP A 144 32.00 14.70 -11.22
N THR A 145 32.07 16.02 -11.39
CA THR A 145 30.94 16.93 -11.11
C THR A 145 29.72 16.59 -11.99
N ARG A 146 29.97 16.31 -13.27
CA ARG A 146 28.89 15.99 -14.20
C ARG A 146 28.26 14.65 -13.92
N LEU A 147 29.04 13.62 -13.62
CA LEU A 147 28.56 12.30 -13.26
C LEU A 147 27.74 12.32 -11.96
N ALA A 148 28.16 13.07 -10.95
CA ALA A 148 27.40 13.21 -9.70
C ALA A 148 25.97 13.73 -9.98
N VAL A 149 25.84 14.74 -10.82
CA VAL A 149 24.53 15.29 -11.21
C VAL A 149 23.72 14.29 -12.05
N LEU A 150 24.38 13.62 -13.01
CA LEU A 150 23.70 12.65 -13.89
C LEU A 150 23.23 11.42 -13.13
N HIS A 151 24.01 10.90 -12.19
CA HIS A 151 23.62 9.77 -11.33
C HIS A 151 22.41 10.13 -10.45
N GLY A 152 22.38 11.34 -9.85
CA GLY A 152 21.19 11.79 -9.12
C GLY A 152 19.94 11.78 -9.99
N ARG A 153 20.05 12.32 -11.22
CA ARG A 153 18.92 12.30 -12.18
C ARG A 153 18.54 10.91 -12.67
N LEU A 154 19.51 9.99 -12.76
CA LEU A 154 19.27 8.62 -13.15
C LEU A 154 18.48 7.89 -12.06
N LEU A 155 18.85 8.05 -10.79
CA LEU A 155 18.09 7.51 -9.65
C LEU A 155 16.64 8.03 -9.63
N ASP A 156 16.44 9.35 -9.81
CA ASP A 156 15.10 9.93 -9.91
C ASP A 156 14.29 9.32 -11.08
N ALA A 157 14.96 9.02 -12.19
CA ALA A 157 14.31 8.42 -13.36
C ALA A 157 13.99 6.93 -13.13
N GLU A 158 14.83 6.19 -12.43
CA GLU A 158 14.58 4.80 -12.01
C GLU A 158 13.38 4.71 -11.07
N ASP A 159 13.28 5.61 -10.10
CA ASP A 159 12.10 5.72 -9.23
C ASP A 159 10.84 6.07 -10.02
N ALA A 160 10.96 6.91 -11.05
CA ALA A 160 9.82 7.24 -11.92
C ALA A 160 9.36 6.03 -12.75
N VAL A 161 10.29 5.20 -13.25
CA VAL A 161 9.96 3.94 -13.96
C VAL A 161 9.24 2.99 -13.02
N THR A 162 9.73 2.82 -11.79
CA THR A 162 9.11 1.94 -10.79
C THR A 162 7.68 2.38 -10.47
N ARG A 163 7.45 3.68 -10.26
CA ARG A 163 6.11 4.22 -10.02
C ARG A 163 5.17 4.03 -11.21
N ALA A 164 5.68 4.27 -12.42
CA ALA A 164 4.90 4.09 -13.64
C ALA A 164 4.56 2.61 -13.90
N SER A 165 5.48 1.68 -13.61
CA SER A 165 5.23 0.24 -13.68
C SER A 165 4.10 -0.17 -12.72
N HIS A 166 4.14 0.28 -11.47
CA HIS A 166 3.07 -0.01 -10.51
C HIS A 166 1.71 0.54 -10.95
N ALA A 167 1.70 1.76 -11.51
CA ALA A 167 0.47 2.36 -12.03
C ALA A 167 -0.11 1.56 -13.20
N LEU A 168 0.75 1.07 -14.09
CA LEU A 168 0.37 0.22 -15.22
C LEU A 168 -0.20 -1.12 -14.75
N ASP A 169 0.48 -1.78 -13.79
CA ASP A 169 0.01 -3.05 -13.24
C ASP A 169 -1.37 -2.89 -12.57
N LEU A 170 -1.58 -1.80 -11.86
CA LEU A 170 -2.87 -1.50 -11.23
C LEU A 170 -3.97 -1.25 -12.29
N ALA A 171 -3.66 -0.51 -13.35
CA ALA A 171 -4.60 -0.26 -14.44
C ALA A 171 -4.97 -1.56 -15.18
N ARG A 172 -3.99 -2.42 -15.49
CA ARG A 172 -4.19 -3.73 -16.10
C ARG A 172 -5.00 -4.67 -15.20
N HIS A 173 -4.73 -4.66 -13.91
CA HIS A 173 -5.49 -5.45 -12.95
C HIS A 173 -6.97 -5.05 -12.92
N ARG A 174 -7.25 -3.75 -12.87
CA ARG A 174 -8.61 -3.21 -12.93
C ARG A 174 -9.33 -3.57 -14.23
N LEU A 175 -8.62 -3.53 -15.36
CA LEU A 175 -9.18 -3.95 -16.65
C LEU A 175 -9.42 -5.46 -16.69
N ALA A 176 -8.50 -6.28 -16.13
CA ALA A 176 -8.66 -7.73 -16.07
C ALA A 176 -9.82 -8.15 -15.16
N GLU A 177 -9.99 -7.49 -14.01
CA GLU A 177 -11.15 -7.70 -13.13
C GLU A 177 -12.46 -7.38 -13.87
N ALA A 178 -12.47 -6.30 -14.66
CA ALA A 178 -13.61 -5.92 -15.47
C ALA A 178 -13.85 -6.87 -16.66
N GLY A 179 -12.78 -7.48 -17.20
CA GLY A 179 -12.83 -8.34 -18.39
C GLY A 179 -12.94 -9.84 -18.11
N SER A 180 -12.74 -10.30 -16.87
CA SER A 180 -12.81 -11.73 -16.51
C SER A 180 -14.24 -12.27 -16.33
N ALA A 181 -15.26 -11.44 -16.45
CA ALA A 181 -16.64 -11.87 -16.54
C ALA A 181 -16.93 -12.46 -17.92
N LEU A 182 -17.49 -13.65 -17.93
CA LEU A 182 -17.92 -14.42 -19.10
C LEU A 182 -18.71 -13.61 -20.15
N PRO A 183 -18.73 -13.99 -21.43
CA PRO A 183 -18.98 -13.14 -22.60
C PRO A 183 -20.40 -12.61 -22.77
N THR A 184 -21.29 -12.68 -21.79
CA THR A 184 -22.68 -12.25 -21.96
C THR A 184 -23.07 -11.03 -21.09
N GLU A 185 -22.39 -10.77 -19.97
CA GLU A 185 -22.59 -9.56 -19.16
C GLU A 185 -21.29 -9.25 -18.40
N THR A 186 -20.67 -8.13 -18.71
CA THR A 186 -19.50 -7.64 -17.95
C THR A 186 -19.96 -7.23 -16.56
N THR A 187 -19.74 -8.09 -15.58
CA THR A 187 -20.17 -7.89 -14.21
C THR A 187 -18.96 -7.58 -13.33
N ARG A 188 -18.97 -6.44 -12.66
CA ARG A 188 -17.99 -6.12 -11.64
C ARG A 188 -18.48 -6.63 -10.29
N THR A 189 -17.67 -7.45 -9.65
CA THR A 189 -17.94 -7.87 -8.27
C THR A 189 -17.38 -6.83 -7.31
N THR A 190 -18.24 -6.26 -6.47
CA THR A 190 -17.86 -5.33 -5.41
C THR A 190 -18.24 -5.91 -4.06
N ALA A 191 -17.47 -5.58 -3.04
CA ALA A 191 -17.81 -5.93 -1.66
C ALA A 191 -18.22 -4.68 -0.89
N ASP A 192 -19.34 -4.78 -0.19
CA ASP A 192 -19.88 -3.71 0.65
C ASP A 192 -20.02 -4.22 2.09
N ALA A 193 -19.93 -3.33 3.07
CA ALA A 193 -20.38 -3.60 4.43
C ALA A 193 -21.81 -3.08 4.61
N VAL A 194 -22.68 -3.92 5.06
CA VAL A 194 -24.05 -3.54 5.46
C VAL A 194 -24.13 -3.57 6.98
N LEU A 195 -24.45 -2.43 7.55
CA LEU A 195 -24.58 -2.21 8.98
C LEU A 195 -26.04 -1.99 9.33
N THR A 196 -26.46 -2.54 10.46
CA THR A 196 -27.74 -2.21 11.08
C THR A 196 -27.47 -1.35 12.31
N LEU A 197 -28.07 -0.16 12.33
CA LEU A 197 -27.91 0.82 13.39
C LEU A 197 -29.20 0.95 14.17
N THR A 198 -29.07 1.05 15.49
CA THR A 198 -30.17 1.45 16.37
C THR A 198 -29.84 2.83 16.93
N ILE A 199 -30.81 3.72 16.89
CA ILE A 199 -30.72 5.09 17.36
C ILE A 199 -31.55 5.19 18.63
N ASP A 200 -30.97 5.62 19.73
CA ASP A 200 -31.68 5.85 20.97
C ASP A 200 -32.59 7.08 20.83
N GLU A 201 -33.79 7.04 21.41
CA GLU A 201 -34.77 8.12 21.29
C GLU A 201 -34.23 9.49 21.75
N ALA A 202 -33.31 9.48 22.73
CA ALA A 202 -32.64 10.68 23.24
C ALA A 202 -31.62 11.31 22.25
N ALA A 203 -31.20 10.57 21.22
CA ALA A 203 -30.25 11.00 20.19
C ALA A 203 -30.95 11.28 18.84
N ALA A 204 -32.26 11.38 18.83
CA ALA A 204 -33.07 11.51 17.60
C ALA A 204 -32.95 12.89 16.91
N GLU A 205 -32.20 13.82 17.44
CA GLU A 205 -31.87 15.07 16.75
C GLU A 205 -31.02 14.81 15.52
N PRO A 206 -31.35 15.48 14.40
CA PRO A 206 -30.58 15.34 13.17
C PRO A 206 -29.13 15.76 13.41
N GLY A 207 -28.19 14.85 13.26
CA GLY A 207 -26.78 15.10 13.49
C GLY A 207 -25.91 14.21 12.60
N GLU A 208 -24.64 14.54 12.57
CA GLU A 208 -23.62 13.78 11.88
C GLU A 208 -23.25 12.54 12.71
N LEU A 209 -23.46 11.37 12.11
CA LEU A 209 -23.07 10.09 12.69
C LEU A 209 -21.69 9.69 12.19
N GLU A 210 -20.78 9.50 13.10
CA GLU A 210 -19.45 8.99 12.82
C GLU A 210 -19.33 7.54 13.26
N LEU A 211 -18.90 6.68 12.35
CA LEU A 211 -18.70 5.24 12.58
C LEU A 211 -17.25 4.86 12.22
N GLU A 212 -16.74 3.87 12.91
CA GLU A 212 -15.50 3.19 12.55
C GLU A 212 -15.82 1.76 12.08
N LEU A 213 -15.34 1.42 10.90
CA LEU A 213 -15.39 0.09 10.32
C LEU A 213 -14.00 -0.51 10.31
N GLU A 214 -13.84 -1.71 10.90
CA GLU A 214 -12.57 -2.41 11.00
C GLU A 214 -12.69 -3.76 10.29
N TYR A 215 -11.66 -4.15 9.53
CA TYR A 215 -11.56 -5.44 8.86
C TYR A 215 -10.11 -5.83 8.61
N VAL A 216 -9.89 -7.12 8.46
CA VAL A 216 -8.60 -7.71 8.15
C VAL A 216 -8.51 -8.02 6.66
N VAL A 217 -7.37 -7.70 6.06
CA VAL A 217 -7.06 -8.06 4.67
C VAL A 217 -5.79 -8.90 4.63
N PRO A 218 -5.79 -10.04 3.92
CA PRO A 218 -4.55 -10.73 3.54
C PRO A 218 -3.83 -9.94 2.43
N GLY A 219 -2.62 -10.35 2.07
CA GLY A 219 -1.89 -9.75 0.95
C GLY A 219 -1.18 -8.45 1.28
N ALA A 220 -0.96 -8.19 2.56
CA ALA A 220 -0.08 -7.13 3.04
C ALA A 220 1.00 -7.74 3.94
N THR A 221 2.19 -7.18 3.90
CA THR A 221 3.32 -7.61 4.73
C THR A 221 4.30 -6.46 4.91
N TRP A 222 5.12 -6.55 5.95
CA TRP A 222 6.22 -5.63 6.13
C TRP A 222 7.46 -6.36 6.63
N PHE A 223 8.62 -5.78 6.33
CA PHE A 223 9.92 -6.31 6.73
C PHE A 223 10.77 -5.19 7.31
N PRO A 224 11.38 -5.40 8.49
CA PRO A 224 12.38 -4.49 9.02
C PRO A 224 13.70 -4.65 8.27
N SER A 225 14.40 -3.56 8.04
CA SER A 225 15.78 -3.53 7.61
C SER A 225 16.60 -2.60 8.48
N TYR A 226 17.86 -2.95 8.72
CA TYR A 226 18.73 -2.20 9.61
C TYR A 226 19.93 -1.72 8.82
N GLN A 227 20.28 -0.45 8.97
CA GLN A 227 21.51 0.12 8.42
C GLN A 227 22.36 0.63 9.58
N LEU A 228 23.52 0.01 9.77
CA LEU A 228 24.52 0.44 10.73
C LEU A 228 25.59 1.27 10.02
N ARG A 229 25.78 2.50 10.45
CA ARG A 229 26.88 3.37 10.00
C ARG A 229 27.86 3.53 11.15
N LEU A 230 29.10 3.11 10.92
CA LEU A 230 30.17 3.26 11.89
C LEU A 230 31.09 4.40 11.43
N SER A 231 31.29 5.38 12.27
CA SER A 231 32.28 6.45 12.09
C SER A 231 33.38 6.27 13.12
N ARG A 232 34.62 6.27 12.65
CA ARG A 232 35.80 6.23 13.51
C ARG A 232 36.46 7.59 13.49
N SER A 233 36.55 8.25 14.66
CA SER A 233 37.41 9.39 14.90
C SER A 233 38.63 8.93 15.70
N ALA A 234 39.69 9.76 15.78
CA ALA A 234 40.93 9.39 16.48
C ALA A 234 40.71 9.00 17.95
N ASP A 235 39.69 9.61 18.61
CA ASP A 235 39.44 9.45 20.03
C ASP A 235 38.10 8.77 20.39
N ALA A 236 37.23 8.46 19.39
CA ALA A 236 35.93 7.82 19.65
C ALA A 236 35.41 7.04 18.45
N ALA A 237 34.77 5.90 18.72
CA ALA A 237 33.97 5.18 17.74
C ALA A 237 32.50 5.50 18.00
N ALA A 238 31.82 6.08 17.02
CA ALA A 238 30.39 6.34 17.06
C ALA A 238 29.67 5.51 16.00
N GLY A 239 28.51 4.95 16.36
CA GLY A 239 27.67 4.19 15.44
C GLY A 239 26.27 4.79 15.39
N ALA A 240 25.72 4.94 14.19
CA ALA A 240 24.33 5.30 13.98
C ALA A 240 23.61 4.08 13.39
N LEU A 241 22.60 3.59 14.10
CA LEU A 241 21.72 2.52 13.63
C LEU A 241 20.41 3.13 13.11
N ALA A 242 20.14 2.97 11.83
CA ALA A 242 18.87 3.34 11.23
C ALA A 242 18.01 2.09 11.02
N LEU A 243 16.80 2.11 11.60
CA LEU A 243 15.76 1.13 11.32
C LEU A 243 14.91 1.64 10.16
N ARG A 244 14.72 0.81 9.15
CA ARG A 244 13.82 1.05 8.01
C ARG A 244 12.80 -0.07 7.95
N ALA A 245 11.61 0.24 7.45
CA ALA A 245 10.58 -0.73 7.18
C ALA A 245 10.18 -0.67 5.71
N SER A 246 10.13 -1.84 5.07
CA SER A 246 9.57 -1.98 3.73
C SER A 246 8.19 -2.59 3.85
N VAL A 247 7.18 -1.93 3.27
CA VAL A 247 5.80 -2.40 3.25
C VAL A 247 5.43 -2.76 1.83
N ALA A 248 4.83 -3.93 1.66
CA ALA A 248 4.27 -4.39 0.38
C ALA A 248 2.80 -4.76 0.58
N GLN A 249 1.95 -4.39 -0.37
CA GLN A 249 0.54 -4.75 -0.32
C GLN A 249 -0.02 -5.08 -1.70
N ARG A 250 -0.94 -6.05 -1.73
CA ARG A 250 -1.76 -6.44 -2.90
C ARG A 250 -3.18 -6.72 -2.41
N THR A 251 -3.79 -5.71 -1.80
CA THR A 251 -5.13 -5.82 -1.20
C THR A 251 -6.24 -5.38 -2.15
N GLY A 252 -5.90 -4.72 -3.25
CA GLY A 252 -6.86 -4.10 -4.17
C GLY A 252 -7.42 -2.77 -3.65
N GLU A 253 -6.88 -2.24 -2.55
CA GLU A 253 -7.28 -0.98 -1.95
C GLU A 253 -6.11 0.02 -1.98
N ASP A 254 -6.41 1.28 -2.27
CA ASP A 254 -5.41 2.34 -2.25
C ASP A 254 -5.22 2.88 -0.82
N TRP A 255 -3.97 2.90 -0.36
CA TRP A 255 -3.58 3.37 0.96
C TRP A 255 -2.96 4.77 0.93
N THR A 256 -3.54 5.66 0.15
CA THR A 256 -3.07 7.05 0.03
C THR A 256 -3.55 7.89 1.21
N GLY A 257 -2.62 8.61 1.84
CA GLY A 257 -2.91 9.53 2.94
C GLY A 257 -3.39 8.86 4.24
N VAL A 258 -3.13 7.56 4.42
CA VAL A 258 -3.51 6.78 5.59
C VAL A 258 -2.45 6.86 6.70
N ARG A 259 -2.88 6.72 7.94
CA ARG A 259 -2.01 6.54 9.09
C ARG A 259 -1.51 5.10 9.13
N LEU A 260 -0.24 4.89 8.81
CA LEU A 260 0.36 3.58 8.76
C LEU A 260 1.02 3.22 10.11
N SER A 261 0.71 2.02 10.61
CA SER A 261 1.34 1.41 11.78
C SER A 261 1.90 0.04 11.41
N LEU A 262 3.00 -0.35 12.03
CA LEU A 262 3.64 -1.65 11.80
C LEU A 262 3.65 -2.44 13.10
N SER A 263 3.30 -3.72 13.02
CA SER A 263 3.24 -4.60 14.19
C SER A 263 3.97 -5.92 13.90
N THR A 264 4.74 -6.38 14.87
CA THR A 264 5.37 -7.71 14.85
C THR A 264 4.48 -8.79 15.44
N ALA A 265 3.30 -8.43 15.94
CA ALA A 265 2.33 -9.39 16.44
C ALA A 265 1.80 -10.28 15.29
N ASP A 266 1.34 -11.46 15.66
CA ASP A 266 0.66 -12.37 14.73
C ASP A 266 -0.84 -12.05 14.72
N LEU A 267 -1.32 -11.47 13.61
CA LEU A 267 -2.72 -11.11 13.41
C LEU A 267 -3.64 -12.33 13.38
N LEU A 268 -3.13 -13.45 12.88
CA LEU A 268 -3.90 -14.69 12.71
C LEU A 268 -3.84 -15.62 13.91
N ARG A 269 -3.08 -15.26 14.95
CA ARG A 269 -2.99 -16.04 16.16
C ARG A 269 -4.35 -16.09 16.85
N ARG A 270 -5.04 -17.19 16.67
CA ARG A 270 -6.27 -17.47 17.39
C ARG A 270 -5.95 -17.65 18.87
N THR A 271 -6.39 -16.72 19.68
CA THR A 271 -6.51 -16.93 21.12
C THR A 271 -7.77 -17.77 21.35
N SER A 272 -7.69 -19.07 21.12
CA SER A 272 -8.76 -19.95 21.58
C SER A 272 -8.76 -19.93 23.10
N LEU A 273 -9.91 -19.63 23.68
CA LEU A 273 -10.11 -19.81 25.11
C LEU A 273 -9.79 -21.27 25.43
N PRO A 274 -9.04 -21.54 26.52
CA PRO A 274 -8.81 -22.92 26.93
C PRO A 274 -10.16 -23.58 27.21
N GLU A 275 -10.37 -24.76 26.63
CA GLU A 275 -11.55 -25.53 26.90
C GLU A 275 -11.61 -25.87 28.40
N LEU A 276 -12.67 -25.41 29.05
CA LEU A 276 -12.95 -25.79 30.43
C LEU A 276 -13.29 -27.29 30.45
N ARG A 277 -12.37 -28.11 30.94
CA ARG A 277 -12.64 -29.50 31.16
C ARG A 277 -13.73 -29.63 32.22
N SER A 278 -14.77 -30.42 31.93
CA SER A 278 -15.82 -30.69 32.90
C SER A 278 -15.22 -31.46 34.07
N ILE A 279 -15.25 -30.89 35.26
CA ILE A 279 -14.84 -31.53 36.52
C ILE A 279 -16.05 -32.35 37.03
N ARG A 280 -15.90 -33.66 37.10
CA ARG A 280 -16.92 -34.51 37.67
C ARG A 280 -16.60 -34.79 39.14
N LEU A 281 -17.43 -34.30 40.02
CA LEU A 281 -17.31 -34.60 41.46
C LEU A 281 -17.42 -36.12 41.71
N GLY A 282 -16.49 -36.66 42.51
CA GLY A 282 -16.50 -38.07 42.89
C GLY A 282 -15.82 -39.05 41.92
N ARG A 283 -15.12 -38.58 40.86
CA ARG A 283 -14.30 -39.43 39.99
C ARG A 283 -12.86 -38.94 39.94
N ARG A 284 -11.90 -39.88 39.89
CA ARG A 284 -10.49 -39.60 39.68
C ARG A 284 -10.34 -39.04 38.25
N GLN A 285 -9.76 -37.86 38.12
CA GLN A 285 -9.50 -37.25 36.83
C GLN A 285 -8.08 -37.56 36.40
N GLU A 286 -7.87 -37.75 35.09
CA GLU A 286 -6.51 -37.88 34.52
C GLU A 286 -5.77 -36.58 34.66
N ASP A 287 -4.53 -36.63 35.15
CA ASP A 287 -3.65 -35.47 35.22
C ASP A 287 -3.43 -34.86 33.80
N ALA A 288 -3.52 -33.55 33.70
CA ALA A 288 -3.23 -32.87 32.45
C ALA A 288 -1.77 -33.11 32.04
N ALA A 289 -1.55 -33.57 30.82
CA ALA A 289 -0.21 -33.68 30.28
C ALA A 289 0.53 -32.34 30.42
N PRO A 290 1.81 -32.33 30.87
CA PRO A 290 2.57 -31.10 31.02
C PRO A 290 2.66 -30.38 29.68
N ALA A 291 2.50 -29.04 29.71
CA ALA A 291 2.63 -28.22 28.51
C ALA A 291 4.04 -28.38 27.93
N PRO A 292 4.18 -28.50 26.63
CA PRO A 292 5.51 -28.60 25.99
C PRO A 292 6.36 -27.37 26.32
N LEU A 293 7.62 -27.60 26.67
CA LEU A 293 8.60 -26.58 27.12
C LEU A 293 8.98 -25.49 26.06
N TRP A 294 8.39 -25.56 24.88
CA TRP A 294 8.69 -24.67 23.77
C TRP A 294 7.46 -23.84 23.36
N ARG A 295 6.94 -23.07 24.25
CA ARG A 295 5.97 -22.01 23.94
C ARG A 295 6.62 -20.65 24.01
#